data_a3da29b8db56c6fe047b938577ddf05e
#
_entry.id   a3da29b8db56c6fe047b938577ddf05e
#
_cell.length_a   1.000
_cell.length_b   1.000
_cell.length_c   1.000
_cell.angle_alpha   90.00
_cell.angle_beta   90.00
_cell.angle_gamma   90.00
#
_symmetry.space_group_name_H-M   'P 1'
#
loop_
_entity.id
_entity.type
_entity.pdbx_description
1 polymer ?
#
loop_
_entity_poly.entity_id
_entity_poly.type
_entity_poly.pdbx_seq_one_letter_code
_entity_poly.pdbx_strand_id
1 'polypeptide(L)'
;MTKPVLYHIPVCPFSQRVEILLELKGLSDAVQFSVVDITRPRDPALLAKTRGTTALPVLELADGSIIKESLVLLRYFEDVYPEPPVARRSPYERAVENMLIAMEGDFTGAGYRFVMNQDADLRPTFAEQMTAQYRKLDDFLSWHAPGRDFLFDRFGLAECVFTPMFARFWFLEHYENYDIPDTLPRVRRWRDACLAHPAAHQVSREEIVKLYYDYAWGVGNGALLPGRQHSSFVFEPPWRTRPWPPRGKQAPASDQELGLIAN
;
A
#
# COMPACT_ATOMS: atom_id res chain seq x y z
N MET A 1 12.05 19.25 -21.98
CA MET A 1 12.05 19.49 -20.54
C MET A 1 12.37 18.19 -19.84
N THR A 2 13.20 18.21 -18.81
CA THR A 2 13.51 17.02 -18.02
C THR A 2 12.26 16.59 -17.26
N LYS A 3 11.87 15.30 -17.32
CA LYS A 3 10.72 14.80 -16.56
C LYS A 3 11.05 14.80 -15.07
N PRO A 4 10.08 15.07 -14.18
CA PRO A 4 10.22 14.80 -12.75
C PRO A 4 10.56 13.33 -12.49
N VAL A 5 11.32 13.04 -11.43
CA VAL A 5 11.70 11.67 -11.03
C VAL A 5 10.92 11.26 -9.79
N LEU A 6 10.15 10.18 -9.89
CA LEU A 6 9.46 9.57 -8.76
C LEU A 6 10.29 8.38 -8.23
N TYR A 7 10.93 8.58 -7.08
CA TYR A 7 11.62 7.50 -6.36
C TYR A 7 10.57 6.67 -5.63
N HIS A 8 10.53 5.37 -5.92
CA HIS A 8 9.48 4.49 -5.43
C HIS A 8 9.96 3.05 -5.21
N ILE A 9 9.13 2.27 -4.55
CA ILE A 9 9.22 0.80 -4.54
C ILE A 9 7.93 0.29 -5.17
N PRO A 10 7.97 -0.56 -6.20
CA PRO A 10 6.76 -1.00 -6.92
C PRO A 10 5.67 -1.62 -6.05
N VAL A 11 6.06 -2.30 -4.96
CA VAL A 11 5.12 -2.92 -4.01
C VAL A 11 4.83 -2.02 -2.80
N CYS A 12 5.35 -0.81 -2.73
CA CYS A 12 5.05 0.12 -1.64
C CYS A 12 3.63 0.67 -1.79
N PRO A 13 2.74 0.50 -0.80
CA PRO A 13 1.37 0.97 -0.90
C PRO A 13 1.27 2.49 -1.05
N PHE A 14 2.19 3.23 -0.42
CA PHE A 14 2.25 4.69 -0.51
C PHE A 14 2.69 5.16 -1.90
N SER A 15 3.60 4.43 -2.56
CA SER A 15 3.98 4.69 -3.96
C SER A 15 2.82 4.42 -4.91
N GLN A 16 2.11 3.32 -4.71
CA GLN A 16 0.99 2.94 -5.55
C GLN A 16 -0.19 3.92 -5.50
N ARG A 17 -0.38 4.68 -4.43
CA ARG A 17 -1.34 5.79 -4.40
C ARG A 17 -1.10 6.76 -5.56
N VAL A 18 0.17 7.14 -5.74
CA VAL A 18 0.58 8.07 -6.79
C VAL A 18 0.47 7.41 -8.17
N GLU A 19 0.88 6.15 -8.28
CA GLU A 19 0.79 5.38 -9.52
C GLU A 19 -0.67 5.24 -10.00
N ILE A 20 -1.62 4.94 -9.09
CA ILE A 20 -3.05 4.89 -9.38
C ILE A 20 -3.57 6.24 -9.86
N LEU A 21 -3.19 7.33 -9.18
CA LEU A 21 -3.62 8.68 -9.60
C LEU A 21 -3.10 9.02 -10.99
N LEU A 22 -1.81 8.76 -11.26
CA LEU A 22 -1.21 9.02 -12.58
C LEU A 22 -1.88 8.20 -13.67
N GLU A 23 -2.24 6.94 -13.41
CA GLU A 23 -2.98 6.08 -14.33
C GLU A 23 -4.37 6.65 -14.64
N LEU A 24 -5.13 7.05 -13.61
CA LEU A 24 -6.46 7.66 -13.76
C LEU A 24 -6.44 8.95 -14.56
N LYS A 25 -5.33 9.67 -14.51
CA LYS A 25 -5.12 10.93 -15.26
C LYS A 25 -4.52 10.71 -16.67
N GLY A 26 -4.12 9.50 -17.02
CA GLY A 26 -3.36 9.23 -18.24
C GLY A 26 -1.96 9.85 -18.21
N LEU A 27 -1.35 9.99 -17.05
CA LEU A 27 -0.08 10.69 -16.81
C LEU A 27 1.05 9.74 -16.38
N SER A 28 0.92 8.43 -16.61
CA SER A 28 1.97 7.45 -16.24
C SER A 28 3.32 7.76 -16.89
N ASP A 29 3.31 8.40 -18.08
CA ASP A 29 4.51 8.85 -18.77
C ASP A 29 4.98 10.27 -18.38
N ALA A 30 4.27 10.96 -17.50
CA ALA A 30 4.62 12.34 -17.11
C ALA A 30 5.80 12.39 -16.14
N VAL A 31 6.13 11.28 -15.48
CA VAL A 31 7.23 11.12 -14.54
C VAL A 31 8.18 10.01 -14.99
N GLN A 32 9.42 10.09 -14.56
CA GLN A 32 10.38 8.98 -14.65
C GLN A 32 10.35 8.22 -13.34
N PHE A 33 10.02 6.94 -13.38
CA PHE A 33 10.07 6.07 -12.20
C PHE A 33 11.51 5.62 -11.92
N SER A 34 11.96 5.81 -10.67
CA SER A 34 13.26 5.35 -10.18
C SER A 34 13.05 4.36 -9.03
N VAL A 35 13.30 3.07 -9.30
CA VAL A 35 13.11 2.01 -8.31
C VAL A 35 14.20 2.07 -7.26
N VAL A 36 13.80 2.07 -5.99
CA VAL A 36 14.70 2.02 -4.84
C VAL A 36 14.70 0.61 -4.24
N ASP A 37 15.87 -0.01 -4.21
CA ASP A 37 16.06 -1.32 -3.56
C ASP A 37 16.15 -1.15 -2.04
N ILE A 38 15.11 -1.63 -1.34
CA ILE A 38 15.02 -1.50 0.13
C ILE A 38 15.89 -2.51 0.88
N THR A 39 16.37 -3.53 0.21
CA THR A 39 17.26 -4.55 0.80
C THR A 39 18.72 -4.07 0.90
N ARG A 40 19.02 -2.91 0.34
CA ARG A 40 20.36 -2.28 0.35
C ARG A 40 20.33 -0.96 1.13
N PRO A 41 21.49 -0.50 1.63
CA PRO A 41 21.62 0.84 2.16
C PRO A 41 21.13 1.88 1.15
N ARG A 42 20.43 2.91 1.63
CA ARG A 42 19.96 4.00 0.77
C ARG A 42 21.13 4.74 0.14
N ASP A 43 20.97 5.09 -1.14
CA ASP A 43 21.89 5.95 -1.85
C ASP A 43 22.14 7.25 -1.06
N PRO A 44 23.41 7.56 -0.70
CA PRO A 44 23.74 8.78 0.03
C PRO A 44 23.29 10.07 -0.69
N ALA A 45 23.31 10.08 -2.03
CA ALA A 45 22.85 11.23 -2.80
C ALA A 45 21.34 11.43 -2.66
N LEU A 46 20.55 10.35 -2.67
CA LEU A 46 19.11 10.40 -2.42
C LEU A 46 18.81 10.85 -0.98
N LEU A 47 19.55 10.34 0.01
CA LEU A 47 19.41 10.76 1.41
C LEU A 47 19.72 12.24 1.59
N ALA A 48 20.77 12.76 0.93
CA ALA A 48 21.10 14.19 0.98
C ALA A 48 19.96 15.04 0.40
N LYS A 49 19.42 14.68 -0.78
CA LYS A 49 18.29 15.35 -1.42
C LYS A 49 17.04 15.35 -0.53
N THR A 50 16.75 14.23 0.10
CA THR A 50 15.56 14.04 0.93
C THR A 50 15.73 14.48 2.39
N ARG A 51 16.90 15.06 2.75
CA ARG A 51 17.24 15.47 4.12
C ARG A 51 17.13 14.30 5.11
N GLY A 52 17.68 13.15 4.74
CA GLY A 52 17.74 11.97 5.59
C GLY A 52 16.48 11.12 5.65
N THR A 53 15.38 11.47 4.97
CA THR A 53 14.20 10.60 4.97
C THR A 53 14.42 9.35 4.12
N THR A 54 14.01 8.20 4.64
CA THR A 54 13.98 6.93 3.92
C THR A 54 12.58 6.56 3.43
N ALA A 55 11.56 7.37 3.80
CA ALA A 55 10.19 7.16 3.38
C ALA A 55 10.01 7.38 1.88
N LEU A 56 9.22 6.56 1.23
CA LEU A 56 8.87 6.62 -0.18
C LEU A 56 7.34 6.66 -0.34
N PRO A 57 6.83 7.26 -1.40
CA PRO A 57 7.52 7.86 -2.56
C PRO A 57 8.11 9.26 -2.28
N VAL A 58 9.08 9.64 -3.11
CA VAL A 58 9.65 10.99 -3.16
C VAL A 58 9.63 11.47 -4.61
N LEU A 59 9.17 12.69 -4.86
CA LEU A 59 9.19 13.33 -6.18
C LEU A 59 10.28 14.39 -6.22
N GLU A 60 11.18 14.29 -7.20
CA GLU A 60 12.15 15.32 -7.55
C GLU A 60 11.67 16.03 -8.83
N LEU A 61 11.44 17.32 -8.75
CA LEU A 61 11.05 18.15 -9.89
C LEU A 61 12.25 18.46 -10.79
N ALA A 62 11.99 18.97 -11.99
CA ALA A 62 13.03 19.29 -12.98
C ALA A 62 14.03 20.37 -12.48
N ASP A 63 13.63 21.22 -11.54
CA ASP A 63 14.48 22.23 -10.90
C ASP A 63 15.21 21.72 -9.65
N GLY A 64 15.09 20.43 -9.31
CA GLY A 64 15.67 19.80 -8.14
C GLY A 64 14.84 19.95 -6.85
N SER A 65 13.67 20.59 -6.89
CA SER A 65 12.77 20.67 -5.75
C SER A 65 12.25 19.29 -5.36
N ILE A 66 12.16 19.02 -4.05
CA ILE A 66 11.74 17.74 -3.50
C ILE A 66 10.39 17.82 -2.82
N ILE A 67 9.47 16.94 -3.20
CA ILE A 67 8.16 16.78 -2.57
C ILE A 67 8.09 15.36 -1.98
N LYS A 68 7.62 15.26 -0.74
CA LYS A 68 7.48 14.02 0.03
C LYS A 68 6.04 13.87 0.49
N GLU A 69 5.71 12.71 1.08
CA GLU A 69 4.40 12.33 1.57
C GLU A 69 3.40 12.04 0.45
N SER A 70 2.97 10.78 0.37
CA SER A 70 2.10 10.33 -0.73
C SER A 70 0.81 11.14 -0.86
N LEU A 71 0.19 11.52 0.26
CA LEU A 71 -1.03 12.34 0.24
C LEU A 71 -0.78 13.77 -0.26
N VAL A 72 0.42 14.31 -0.01
CA VAL A 72 0.83 15.61 -0.57
C VAL A 72 1.06 15.49 -2.07
N LEU A 73 1.69 14.40 -2.51
CA LEU A 73 1.92 14.13 -3.94
C LEU A 73 0.60 14.00 -4.72
N LEU A 74 -0.42 13.34 -4.14
CA LEU A 74 -1.74 13.27 -4.78
C LEU A 74 -2.31 14.68 -5.04
N ARG A 75 -2.24 15.56 -4.05
CA ARG A 75 -2.72 16.95 -4.19
C ARG A 75 -1.89 17.74 -5.18
N TYR A 76 -0.57 17.60 -5.14
CA TYR A 76 0.33 18.26 -6.07
C TYR A 76 -0.01 17.90 -7.53
N PHE A 77 -0.22 16.62 -7.84
CA PHE A 77 -0.59 16.20 -9.19
C PHE A 77 -2.00 16.65 -9.60
N GLU A 78 -2.96 16.74 -8.67
CA GLU A 78 -4.28 17.33 -8.93
C GLU A 78 -4.19 18.82 -9.26
N ASP A 79 -3.33 19.57 -8.57
CA ASP A 79 -3.15 21.01 -8.77
C ASP A 79 -2.41 21.33 -10.09
N VAL A 80 -1.34 20.56 -10.39
CA VAL A 80 -0.53 20.75 -11.60
C VAL A 80 -1.27 20.28 -12.87
N TYR A 81 -2.04 19.21 -12.75
CA TYR A 81 -2.80 18.60 -13.84
C TYR A 81 -4.27 18.48 -13.44
N PRO A 82 -5.04 19.59 -13.48
CA PRO A 82 -6.42 19.59 -12.98
C PRO A 82 -7.39 18.74 -13.82
N GLU A 83 -7.03 18.36 -15.05
CA GLU A 83 -7.88 17.56 -15.94
C GLU A 83 -7.19 16.26 -16.38
N PRO A 84 -7.91 15.13 -16.43
CA PRO A 84 -9.23 14.92 -15.83
C PRO A 84 -9.19 14.97 -14.30
N PRO A 85 -10.20 15.56 -13.61
CA PRO A 85 -10.20 15.66 -12.17
C PRO A 85 -10.49 14.28 -11.55
N VAL A 86 -9.63 13.84 -10.63
CA VAL A 86 -9.87 12.68 -9.77
C VAL A 86 -10.46 13.14 -8.43
N ALA A 87 -9.95 14.24 -7.87
CA ALA A 87 -10.57 14.93 -6.74
C ALA A 87 -11.98 15.42 -7.07
N ARG A 88 -12.82 15.54 -6.05
CA ARG A 88 -14.19 16.04 -6.21
C ARG A 88 -14.20 17.55 -6.48
N ARG A 89 -15.10 18.02 -7.37
CA ARG A 89 -15.25 19.45 -7.66
C ARG A 89 -16.08 20.17 -6.59
N SER A 90 -17.09 19.52 -6.05
CA SER A 90 -17.92 20.07 -4.96
C SER A 90 -17.10 20.25 -3.67
N PRO A 91 -17.10 21.42 -3.03
CA PRO A 91 -16.43 21.64 -1.74
C PRO A 91 -16.89 20.68 -0.66
N TYR A 92 -18.20 20.38 -0.61
CA TYR A 92 -18.77 19.43 0.36
C TYR A 92 -18.25 18.01 0.11
N GLU A 93 -18.29 17.53 -1.14
CA GLU A 93 -17.78 16.19 -1.47
C GLU A 93 -16.28 16.08 -1.17
N ARG A 94 -15.47 17.12 -1.47
CA ARG A 94 -14.05 17.15 -1.07
C ARG A 94 -13.85 17.07 0.44
N ALA A 95 -14.71 17.74 1.21
CA ALA A 95 -14.64 17.66 2.66
C ALA A 95 -14.94 16.24 3.15
N VAL A 96 -15.99 15.59 2.65
CA VAL A 96 -16.33 14.20 2.98
C VAL A 96 -15.23 13.23 2.54
N GLU A 97 -14.68 13.39 1.34
CA GLU A 97 -13.54 12.60 0.86
C GLU A 97 -12.31 12.74 1.77
N ASN A 98 -11.98 13.97 2.19
CA ASN A 98 -10.88 14.21 3.13
C ASN A 98 -11.13 13.65 4.54
N MET A 99 -12.39 13.63 5.01
CA MET A 99 -12.74 12.97 6.28
C MET A 99 -12.45 11.47 6.22
N LEU A 100 -12.79 10.80 5.11
CA LEU A 100 -12.47 9.38 4.92
C LEU A 100 -10.96 9.16 4.83
N ILE A 101 -10.24 9.98 4.06
CA ILE A 101 -8.78 9.93 3.93
C ILE A 101 -8.09 10.11 5.30
N ALA A 102 -8.61 10.95 6.17
CA ALA A 102 -8.05 11.16 7.51
C ALA A 102 -8.08 9.91 8.41
N MET A 103 -8.92 8.92 8.10
CA MET A 103 -8.98 7.64 8.83
C MET A 103 -7.89 6.65 8.41
N GLU A 104 -7.15 6.92 7.34
CA GLU A 104 -6.23 5.97 6.71
C GLU A 104 -5.06 5.57 7.61
N GLY A 105 -4.47 6.51 8.34
CA GLY A 105 -3.30 6.24 9.20
C GLY A 105 -3.57 5.19 10.27
N ASP A 106 -4.70 5.29 10.96
CA ASP A 106 -5.13 4.32 11.97
C ASP A 106 -5.44 2.96 11.34
N PHE A 107 -6.12 2.96 10.18
CA PHE A 107 -6.44 1.75 9.43
C PHE A 107 -5.18 1.02 8.97
N THR A 108 -4.24 1.71 8.33
CA THR A 108 -2.96 1.16 7.89
C THR A 108 -2.16 0.64 9.08
N GLY A 109 -2.04 1.45 10.14
CA GLY A 109 -1.31 1.07 11.35
C GLY A 109 -1.86 -0.17 12.02
N ALA A 110 -3.19 -0.35 12.07
CA ALA A 110 -3.81 -1.55 12.63
C ALA A 110 -3.43 -2.81 11.85
N GLY A 111 -3.48 -2.77 10.52
CA GLY A 111 -3.14 -3.91 9.67
C GLY A 111 -1.67 -4.32 9.79
N TYR A 112 -0.74 -3.35 9.79
CA TYR A 112 0.67 -3.65 9.94
C TYR A 112 1.02 -4.16 11.35
N ARG A 113 0.46 -3.59 12.42
CA ARG A 113 0.63 -4.13 13.78
C ARG A 113 0.13 -5.56 13.88
N PHE A 114 -0.99 -5.89 13.24
CA PHE A 114 -1.55 -7.23 13.26
C PHE A 114 -0.63 -8.22 12.54
N VAL A 115 -0.24 -7.96 11.29
CA VAL A 115 0.63 -8.89 10.55
C VAL A 115 2.00 -9.03 11.19
N MET A 116 2.56 -7.98 11.80
CA MET A 116 3.88 -8.02 12.44
C MET A 116 3.86 -8.62 13.85
N ASN A 117 2.70 -8.81 14.44
CA ASN A 117 2.58 -9.41 15.77
C ASN A 117 3.13 -10.85 15.78
N GLN A 118 3.99 -11.15 16.76
CA GLN A 118 4.57 -12.49 16.96
C GLN A 118 4.03 -13.19 18.22
N ASP A 119 3.20 -12.51 19.01
CA ASP A 119 2.57 -13.06 20.21
C ASP A 119 1.21 -13.68 19.86
N ALA A 120 1.10 -15.00 19.95
CA ALA A 120 -0.11 -15.74 19.66
C ALA A 120 -1.28 -15.35 20.57
N ASP A 121 -1.02 -14.99 21.82
CA ASP A 121 -2.04 -14.63 22.81
C ASP A 121 -2.66 -13.25 22.50
N LEU A 122 -1.91 -12.36 21.87
CA LEU A 122 -2.39 -11.04 21.45
C LEU A 122 -3.11 -11.04 20.09
N ARG A 123 -3.05 -12.14 19.35
CA ARG A 123 -3.65 -12.26 18.02
C ARG A 123 -5.16 -11.91 17.98
N PRO A 124 -6.02 -12.40 18.91
CA PRO A 124 -7.43 -12.02 18.96
C PRO A 124 -7.62 -10.51 19.17
N THR A 125 -6.77 -9.89 20.00
CA THR A 125 -6.82 -8.44 20.26
C THR A 125 -6.52 -7.64 19.00
N PHE A 126 -5.50 -8.02 18.23
CA PHE A 126 -5.19 -7.34 16.97
C PHE A 126 -6.25 -7.58 15.89
N ALA A 127 -6.85 -8.76 15.85
CA ALA A 127 -7.99 -9.05 14.97
C ALA A 127 -9.19 -8.14 15.27
N GLU A 128 -9.53 -7.96 16.56
CA GLU A 128 -10.62 -7.05 16.96
C GLU A 128 -10.27 -5.58 16.67
N GLN A 129 -9.04 -5.15 16.91
CA GLN A 129 -8.59 -3.79 16.56
C GLN A 129 -8.72 -3.54 15.04
N MET A 130 -8.35 -4.51 14.21
CA MET A 130 -8.50 -4.41 12.76
C MET A 130 -9.98 -4.37 12.36
N THR A 131 -10.81 -5.22 12.97
CA THR A 131 -12.27 -5.23 12.79
C THR A 131 -12.89 -3.89 13.19
N ALA A 132 -12.43 -3.28 14.28
CA ALA A 132 -12.89 -1.97 14.71
C ALA A 132 -12.56 -0.86 13.68
N GLN A 133 -11.41 -0.92 12.99
CA GLN A 133 -11.11 0.01 11.90
C GLN A 133 -12.04 -0.22 10.70
N TYR A 134 -12.27 -1.47 10.30
CA TYR A 134 -13.23 -1.77 9.24
C TYR A 134 -14.64 -1.32 9.58
N ARG A 135 -15.08 -1.46 10.84
CA ARG A 135 -16.39 -0.98 11.31
C ARG A 135 -16.52 0.54 11.16
N LYS A 136 -15.50 1.30 11.54
CA LYS A 136 -15.50 2.77 11.33
C LYS A 136 -15.65 3.14 9.84
N LEU A 137 -14.97 2.41 8.95
CA LEU A 137 -15.11 2.63 7.51
C LEU A 137 -16.50 2.22 7.01
N ASP A 138 -17.04 1.10 7.49
CA ASP A 138 -18.38 0.62 7.12
C ASP A 138 -19.47 1.61 7.53
N ASP A 139 -19.40 2.11 8.77
CA ASP A 139 -20.32 3.12 9.31
C ASP A 139 -20.25 4.42 8.50
N PHE A 140 -19.03 4.90 8.22
CA PHE A 140 -18.83 6.10 7.42
C PHE A 140 -19.42 5.96 6.02
N LEU A 141 -19.10 4.87 5.34
CA LEU A 141 -19.56 4.60 3.98
C LEU A 141 -21.07 4.32 3.93
N SER A 142 -21.63 3.68 4.95
CA SER A 142 -23.09 3.45 5.07
C SER A 142 -23.85 4.76 5.23
N TRP A 143 -23.26 5.75 5.91
CA TRP A 143 -23.85 7.07 6.09
C TRP A 143 -23.74 7.95 4.82
N HIS A 144 -22.55 8.04 4.24
CA HIS A 144 -22.28 8.98 3.15
C HIS A 144 -22.54 8.41 1.74
N ALA A 145 -22.51 7.10 1.59
CA ALA A 145 -22.56 6.42 0.30
C ALA A 145 -23.35 5.10 0.35
N PRO A 146 -24.60 5.10 0.87
CA PRO A 146 -25.39 3.89 0.93
C PRO A 146 -25.64 3.34 -0.47
N GLY A 147 -25.40 2.04 -0.67
CA GLY A 147 -25.69 1.34 -1.93
C GLY A 147 -24.75 1.65 -3.11
N ARG A 148 -23.69 2.43 -2.93
CA ARG A 148 -22.70 2.74 -3.98
C ARG A 148 -21.52 1.78 -3.91
N ASP A 149 -20.78 1.64 -5.03
CA ASP A 149 -19.52 0.88 -5.07
C ASP A 149 -18.37 1.70 -4.49
N PHE A 150 -18.27 2.99 -4.83
CA PHE A 150 -17.29 3.93 -4.34
C PHE A 150 -17.90 4.93 -3.35
N LEU A 151 -17.08 5.80 -2.79
CA LEU A 151 -17.57 6.86 -1.89
C LEU A 151 -18.59 7.76 -2.62
N PHE A 152 -18.34 8.04 -3.91
CA PHE A 152 -19.26 8.79 -4.75
C PHE A 152 -19.61 8.01 -6.03
N ASP A 153 -19.82 8.71 -7.14
CA ASP A 153 -20.22 8.16 -8.43
C ASP A 153 -19.12 7.41 -9.17
N ARG A 154 -17.85 7.69 -8.85
CA ARG A 154 -16.68 7.11 -9.48
C ARG A 154 -15.53 6.95 -8.49
N PHE A 155 -14.54 6.19 -8.89
CA PHE A 155 -13.24 6.08 -8.21
C PHE A 155 -12.62 7.48 -8.05
N GLY A 156 -12.21 7.85 -6.85
CA GLY A 156 -11.69 9.17 -6.48
C GLY A 156 -10.40 9.08 -5.66
N LEU A 157 -10.04 10.20 -5.00
CA LEU A 157 -8.81 10.23 -4.19
C LEU A 157 -8.87 9.32 -2.97
N ALA A 158 -10.04 9.17 -2.34
CA ALA A 158 -10.19 8.23 -1.23
C ALA A 158 -9.88 6.79 -1.68
N GLU A 159 -10.35 6.40 -2.85
CA GLU A 159 -10.06 5.09 -3.43
C GLU A 159 -8.57 4.96 -3.79
N CYS A 160 -7.93 6.01 -4.35
CA CYS A 160 -6.47 6.01 -4.57
C CYS A 160 -5.70 5.73 -3.28
N VAL A 161 -6.17 6.26 -2.16
CA VAL A 161 -5.52 6.14 -0.85
C VAL A 161 -5.68 4.74 -0.24
N PHE A 162 -6.90 4.17 -0.28
CA PHE A 162 -7.22 2.93 0.42
C PHE A 162 -6.96 1.67 -0.42
N THR A 163 -7.10 1.72 -1.74
CA THR A 163 -6.93 0.56 -2.62
C THR A 163 -5.59 -0.16 -2.42
N PRO A 164 -4.44 0.54 -2.34
CA PRO A 164 -3.16 -0.12 -2.08
C PRO A 164 -3.12 -0.80 -0.71
N MET A 165 -3.83 -0.29 0.29
CA MET A 165 -3.90 -0.91 1.61
C MET A 165 -4.76 -2.17 1.58
N PHE A 166 -5.90 -2.16 0.89
CA PHE A 166 -6.70 -3.37 0.68
C PHE A 166 -5.90 -4.48 0.01
N ALA A 167 -5.11 -4.15 -1.01
CA ALA A 167 -4.22 -5.12 -1.65
C ALA A 167 -3.14 -5.64 -0.68
N ARG A 168 -2.59 -4.80 0.20
CA ARG A 168 -1.61 -5.26 1.22
C ARG A 168 -2.24 -6.22 2.21
N PHE A 169 -3.48 -6.01 2.59
CA PHE A 169 -4.14 -6.85 3.60
C PHE A 169 -4.46 -8.27 3.13
N TRP A 170 -4.13 -8.65 1.88
CA TRP A 170 -4.00 -10.05 1.49
C TRP A 170 -3.00 -10.83 2.34
N PHE A 171 -2.01 -10.15 2.97
CA PHE A 171 -1.12 -10.80 3.93
C PHE A 171 -1.86 -11.19 5.23
N LEU A 172 -2.86 -10.42 5.67
CA LEU A 172 -3.69 -10.80 6.84
C LEU A 172 -4.52 -12.05 6.54
N GLU A 173 -5.06 -12.16 5.33
CA GLU A 173 -5.79 -13.35 4.90
C GLU A 173 -4.86 -14.58 4.88
N HIS A 174 -3.62 -14.43 4.41
CA HIS A 174 -2.68 -15.53 4.26
C HIS A 174 -2.01 -15.94 5.57
N TYR A 175 -1.51 -14.97 6.36
CA TYR A 175 -0.70 -15.25 7.54
C TYR A 175 -1.50 -15.27 8.85
N GLU A 176 -2.62 -14.55 8.91
CA GLU A 176 -3.46 -14.44 10.10
C GLU A 176 -4.80 -15.16 9.96
N ASN A 177 -5.12 -15.68 8.77
CA ASN A 177 -6.43 -16.22 8.43
C ASN A 177 -7.58 -15.24 8.78
N TYR A 178 -7.35 -13.94 8.51
CA TYR A 178 -8.26 -12.85 8.82
C TYR A 178 -8.85 -12.27 7.54
N ASP A 179 -10.17 -12.14 7.50
CA ASP A 179 -10.90 -11.37 6.48
C ASP A 179 -11.89 -10.42 7.16
N ILE A 180 -12.40 -9.47 6.39
CA ILE A 180 -13.44 -8.54 6.83
C ILE A 180 -14.68 -9.33 7.21
N PRO A 181 -15.27 -9.12 8.41
CA PRO A 181 -16.50 -9.82 8.81
C PRO A 181 -17.66 -9.58 7.84
N ASP A 182 -18.50 -10.60 7.64
CA ASP A 182 -19.70 -10.50 6.79
C ASP A 182 -20.72 -9.47 7.29
N THR A 183 -20.64 -9.12 8.58
CA THR A 183 -21.47 -8.09 9.21
C THR A 183 -21.12 -6.67 8.80
N LEU A 184 -20.06 -6.48 7.98
CA LEU A 184 -19.59 -5.19 7.47
C LEU A 184 -19.71 -5.13 5.93
N PRO A 185 -20.95 -5.22 5.38
CA PRO A 185 -21.16 -5.43 3.94
C PRO A 185 -20.76 -4.22 3.09
N ARG A 186 -20.87 -3.00 3.65
CA ARG A 186 -20.60 -1.79 2.87
C ARG A 186 -19.11 -1.59 2.60
N VAL A 187 -18.25 -1.78 3.60
CA VAL A 187 -16.79 -1.70 3.40
C VAL A 187 -16.26 -2.88 2.57
N ARG A 188 -16.83 -4.07 2.69
CA ARG A 188 -16.50 -5.21 1.82
C ARG A 188 -16.77 -4.87 0.36
N ARG A 189 -17.96 -4.36 0.06
CA ARG A 189 -18.34 -3.92 -1.30
C ARG A 189 -17.38 -2.85 -1.83
N TRP A 190 -17.02 -1.87 -0.99
CA TRP A 190 -16.07 -0.83 -1.37
C TRP A 190 -14.68 -1.38 -1.67
N ARG A 191 -14.13 -2.24 -0.79
CA ARG A 191 -12.87 -2.94 -1.01
C ARG A 191 -12.88 -3.69 -2.34
N ASP A 192 -13.92 -4.48 -2.58
CA ASP A 192 -14.03 -5.34 -3.76
C ASP A 192 -14.09 -4.49 -5.04
N ALA A 193 -14.86 -3.41 -5.03
CA ALA A 193 -14.92 -2.46 -6.13
C ALA A 193 -13.57 -1.75 -6.36
N CYS A 194 -12.88 -1.35 -5.29
CA CYS A 194 -11.55 -0.76 -5.37
C CYS A 194 -10.54 -1.72 -6.00
N LEU A 195 -10.49 -2.97 -5.54
CA LEU A 195 -9.55 -3.98 -6.04
C LEU A 195 -9.86 -4.46 -7.46
N ALA A 196 -11.13 -4.38 -7.88
CA ALA A 196 -11.54 -4.71 -9.24
C ALA A 196 -11.28 -3.58 -10.26
N HIS A 197 -10.98 -2.36 -9.80
CA HIS A 197 -10.78 -1.23 -10.71
C HIS A 197 -9.48 -1.40 -11.53
N PRO A 198 -9.46 -1.14 -12.85
CA PRO A 198 -8.28 -1.33 -13.71
C PRO A 198 -7.03 -0.61 -13.20
N ALA A 199 -7.16 0.61 -12.70
CA ALA A 199 -6.04 1.38 -12.15
C ALA A 199 -5.42 0.77 -10.85
N ALA A 200 -6.06 -0.23 -10.24
CA ALA A 200 -5.58 -0.91 -9.03
C ALA A 200 -4.65 -2.09 -9.32
N HIS A 201 -4.49 -2.50 -10.57
CA HIS A 201 -3.79 -3.74 -10.95
C HIS A 201 -2.26 -3.61 -11.04
N GLN A 202 -1.62 -2.79 -10.17
CA GLN A 202 -0.16 -2.67 -10.12
C GLN A 202 0.52 -3.83 -9.38
N VAL A 203 -0.19 -4.54 -8.52
CA VAL A 203 0.31 -5.71 -7.78
C VAL A 203 -0.70 -6.84 -7.78
N SER A 204 -0.20 -8.07 -7.64
CA SER A 204 -1.01 -9.27 -7.46
C SER A 204 -0.99 -9.73 -6.00
N ARG A 205 -2.01 -10.56 -5.63
CA ARG A 205 -2.04 -11.21 -4.31
C ARG A 205 -0.81 -12.07 -4.07
N GLU A 206 -0.39 -12.81 -5.09
CA GLU A 206 0.80 -13.67 -5.02
C GLU A 206 2.06 -12.86 -4.72
N GLU A 207 2.25 -11.74 -5.43
CA GLU A 207 3.37 -10.84 -5.22
C GLU A 207 3.41 -10.29 -3.79
N ILE A 208 2.28 -9.77 -3.30
CA ILE A 208 2.19 -9.23 -1.94
C ILE A 208 2.49 -10.29 -0.89
N VAL A 209 1.89 -11.48 -0.99
CA VAL A 209 2.11 -12.54 -0.01
C VAL A 209 3.57 -12.96 0.01
N LYS A 210 4.20 -13.13 -1.15
CA LYS A 210 5.61 -13.56 -1.24
C LYS A 210 6.59 -12.49 -0.75
N LEU A 211 6.40 -11.23 -1.14
CA LEU A 211 7.32 -10.16 -0.79
C LEU A 211 7.16 -9.69 0.67
N TYR A 212 5.95 -9.73 1.22
CA TYR A 212 5.67 -9.32 2.60
C TYR A 212 5.84 -10.45 3.63
N TYR A 213 6.47 -11.57 3.26
CA TYR A 213 6.72 -12.67 4.18
C TYR A 213 7.47 -12.23 5.46
N ASP A 214 8.55 -11.44 5.29
CA ASP A 214 9.35 -10.98 6.45
C ASP A 214 8.54 -10.07 7.39
N TYR A 215 7.59 -9.28 6.86
CA TYR A 215 6.66 -8.50 7.69
C TYR A 215 5.78 -9.41 8.56
N ALA A 216 5.33 -10.54 8.04
CA ALA A 216 4.57 -11.50 8.83
C ALA A 216 5.37 -12.05 10.02
N TRP A 217 6.70 -12.03 9.93
CA TRP A 217 7.62 -12.45 11.00
C TRP A 217 8.22 -11.26 11.77
N GLY A 218 7.58 -10.10 11.73
CA GLY A 218 7.96 -8.94 12.54
C GLY A 218 9.14 -8.13 12.01
N VAL A 219 9.62 -8.43 10.79
CA VAL A 219 10.79 -7.77 10.20
C VAL A 219 10.41 -7.10 8.90
N GLY A 220 10.55 -5.79 8.85
CA GLY A 220 10.21 -4.98 7.67
C GLY A 220 11.40 -4.29 7.03
N ASN A 221 11.12 -3.59 5.92
CA ASN A 221 12.07 -2.73 5.23
C ASN A 221 13.37 -3.41 4.77
N GLY A 222 13.29 -4.69 4.35
CA GLY A 222 14.44 -5.45 3.88
C GLY A 222 15.40 -5.94 4.97
N ALA A 223 15.07 -5.75 6.24
CA ALA A 223 15.84 -6.35 7.34
C ALA A 223 15.72 -7.89 7.31
N LEU A 224 16.71 -8.58 7.87
CA LEU A 224 16.80 -10.03 7.83
C LEU A 224 16.28 -10.67 9.11
N LEU A 225 15.51 -11.74 8.97
CA LEU A 225 15.20 -12.64 10.07
C LEU A 225 16.46 -13.39 10.53
N PRO A 226 16.55 -13.79 11.82
CA PRO A 226 17.66 -14.60 12.31
C PRO A 226 17.87 -15.87 11.46
N GLY A 227 19.10 -16.15 11.06
CA GLY A 227 19.46 -17.31 10.24
C GLY A 227 19.20 -17.17 8.73
N ARG A 228 18.59 -16.06 8.27
CA ARG A 228 18.35 -15.75 6.87
C ARG A 228 19.49 -14.91 6.26
N GLN A 229 19.76 -15.08 4.99
CA GLN A 229 20.76 -14.30 4.23
C GLN A 229 20.08 -13.33 3.24
N HIS A 230 18.82 -13.59 2.88
CA HIS A 230 18.07 -12.78 1.92
C HIS A 230 16.74 -12.34 2.52
N SER A 231 16.37 -11.10 2.28
CA SER A 231 15.02 -10.62 2.56
C SER A 231 14.04 -11.13 1.52
N SER A 232 12.79 -11.35 1.92
CA SER A 232 11.71 -11.66 0.97
C SER A 232 11.47 -10.56 -0.07
N PHE A 233 11.94 -9.34 0.20
CA PHE A 233 11.83 -8.17 -0.70
C PHE A 233 12.86 -8.13 -1.83
N VAL A 234 13.82 -9.06 -1.91
CA VAL A 234 14.77 -9.07 -3.04
C VAL A 234 14.02 -9.21 -4.37
N PHE A 235 14.55 -8.55 -5.41
CA PHE A 235 13.96 -8.62 -6.75
C PHE A 235 14.38 -9.89 -7.50
N GLU A 236 15.56 -10.43 -7.18
CA GLU A 236 16.10 -11.65 -7.76
C GLU A 236 16.31 -12.73 -6.67
N PRO A 237 15.87 -13.96 -6.94
CA PRO A 237 15.06 -14.40 -8.07
C PRO A 237 13.67 -13.75 -8.08
N PRO A 238 13.03 -13.59 -9.28
CA PRO A 238 11.77 -12.89 -9.38
C PRO A 238 10.68 -13.63 -8.59
N TRP A 239 9.78 -12.90 -7.96
CA TRP A 239 8.73 -13.47 -7.10
C TRP A 239 7.85 -14.53 -7.82
N ARG A 240 7.67 -14.38 -9.13
CA ARG A 240 6.87 -15.33 -9.94
C ARG A 240 7.44 -16.73 -9.95
N THR A 241 8.75 -16.90 -9.80
CA THR A 241 9.41 -18.22 -9.78
C THR A 241 9.51 -18.83 -8.39
N ARG A 242 9.21 -18.06 -7.35
CA ARG A 242 9.28 -18.52 -5.95
C ARG A 242 8.03 -19.34 -5.59
N PRO A 243 8.16 -20.35 -4.71
CA PRO A 243 7.00 -21.04 -4.15
C PRO A 243 6.12 -20.09 -3.31
N TRP A 244 4.87 -20.48 -3.09
CA TRP A 244 4.03 -19.84 -2.09
C TRP A 244 4.61 -20.08 -0.69
N PRO A 245 4.76 -19.05 0.13
CA PRO A 245 5.18 -19.25 1.52
C PRO A 245 4.11 -20.01 2.31
N PRO A 246 4.50 -20.69 3.41
CA PRO A 246 3.57 -21.38 4.29
C PRO A 246 2.45 -20.43 4.79
N ARG A 247 1.22 -20.95 4.89
CA ARG A 247 0.12 -20.21 5.51
C ARG A 247 0.25 -20.19 7.02
N GLY A 248 -0.15 -19.10 7.62
CA GLY A 248 -0.06 -18.92 9.08
C GLY A 248 1.37 -18.69 9.55
N LYS A 249 1.56 -18.71 10.89
CA LYS A 249 2.82 -18.41 11.56
C LYS A 249 3.18 -19.53 12.53
N GLN A 250 3.49 -20.72 12.03
CA GLN A 250 3.91 -21.85 12.85
C GLN A 250 5.42 -21.87 13.06
N ALA A 251 6.20 -21.72 12.01
CA ALA A 251 7.65 -21.62 12.03
C ALA A 251 8.13 -20.78 10.83
N PRO A 252 9.20 -19.98 10.98
CA PRO A 252 9.77 -19.23 9.87
C PRO A 252 10.41 -20.18 8.84
N ALA A 253 10.10 -19.97 7.56
CA ALA A 253 10.70 -20.70 6.45
C ALA A 253 12.11 -20.18 6.15
N SER A 254 12.98 -21.07 5.67
CA SER A 254 14.34 -20.78 5.22
C SER A 254 14.35 -20.05 3.87
N ASP A 255 15.51 -19.50 3.49
CA ASP A 255 15.72 -18.90 2.17
C ASP A 255 15.45 -19.90 1.03
N GLN A 256 15.79 -21.18 1.24
CA GLN A 256 15.55 -22.24 0.25
C GLN A 256 14.06 -22.55 0.10
N GLU A 257 13.30 -22.69 1.20
CA GLU A 257 11.86 -22.92 1.19
C GLU A 257 11.08 -21.78 0.56
N LEU A 258 11.60 -20.56 0.65
CA LEU A 258 11.02 -19.37 0.02
C LEU A 258 11.50 -19.17 -1.42
N GLY A 259 12.41 -20.01 -1.93
CA GLY A 259 12.97 -19.89 -3.27
C GLY A 259 13.79 -18.61 -3.47
N LEU A 260 14.46 -18.12 -2.41
CA LEU A 260 15.31 -16.94 -2.47
C LEU A 260 16.76 -17.27 -2.90
N ILE A 261 17.13 -18.53 -2.79
CA ILE A 261 18.40 -19.09 -3.28
C ILE A 261 18.12 -20.30 -4.18
N ALA A 262 18.97 -20.51 -5.18
CA ALA A 262 18.90 -21.69 -6.03
C ALA A 262 19.17 -22.97 -5.23
N ASN A 263 18.52 -24.07 -5.59
CA ASN A 263 18.81 -25.40 -5.08
C ASN A 263 20.16 -25.90 -5.62
#